data_9525556cfc16edb6192263a68e1811c3
#
_entry.id   9525556cfc16edb6192263a68e1811c3
#
_cell.length_a   1.000
_cell.length_b   1.000
_cell.length_c   1.000
_cell.angle_alpha   90.00
_cell.angle_beta   90.00
_cell.angle_gamma   90.00
#
_symmetry.space_group_name_H-M   'P 1'
#
loop_
_entity.id
_entity.type
_entity.pdbx_description
1 polymer ?
#
loop_
_entity_poly.entity_id
_entity_poly.type
_entity_poly.pdbx_seq_one_letter_code
_entity_poly.pdbx_strand_id
1 'polypeptide(L)'
;MKQTLIVGGPGTGKTTLAKTHPDPRHADDLIHGKAWSEQSDHLASQIGQGGTLEGAAVVRGLRKWLAQNPTGRLEGTEVIHLSQPYIPLSAGQERMAKGIETVWKEIAPELRRRGATIREGS
;
A
#
# COMPACT_ATOMS: atom_id res chain seq x y z
N MET A 1 6.54 12.91 10.68
CA MET A 1 5.22 12.27 10.89
C MET A 1 5.38 10.76 10.77
N LYS A 2 4.78 10.01 11.71
CA LYS A 2 4.83 8.54 11.65
C LYS A 2 3.58 7.99 10.97
N GLN A 3 3.78 7.11 10.01
CA GLN A 3 2.69 6.41 9.34
C GLN A 3 3.12 5.01 8.97
N THR A 4 2.15 4.11 8.89
CA THR A 4 2.37 2.72 8.49
C THR A 4 1.52 2.43 7.27
N LEU A 5 2.16 1.92 6.23
CA LEU A 5 1.48 1.54 4.99
C LEU A 5 1.62 0.03 4.84
N ILE A 6 0.50 -0.67 4.73
CA ILE A 6 0.49 -2.13 4.60
C ILE A 6 0.05 -2.47 3.19
N VAL A 7 0.95 -3.08 2.44
CA VAL A 7 0.74 -3.42 1.03
C VAL A 7 0.76 -4.94 0.84
N GLY A 8 0.04 -5.42 -0.14
CA GLY A 8 0.00 -6.84 -0.45
C GLY A 8 -1.24 -7.21 -1.22
N GLY A 9 -1.22 -8.41 -1.80
CA GLY A 9 -2.34 -8.95 -2.56
C GLY A 9 -3.47 -9.48 -1.70
N PRO A 10 -4.48 -10.07 -2.36
CA PRO A 10 -5.61 -10.67 -1.64
C PRO A 10 -5.18 -11.79 -0.70
N GLY A 11 -5.85 -11.92 0.43
CA GLY A 11 -5.65 -13.04 1.36
C GLY A 11 -4.33 -13.03 2.12
N THR A 12 -3.62 -11.91 2.19
CA THR A 12 -2.32 -11.82 2.86
C THR A 12 -2.42 -11.36 4.33
N GLY A 13 -3.62 -11.07 4.82
CA GLY A 13 -3.81 -10.67 6.21
C GLY A 13 -3.65 -9.19 6.49
N LYS A 14 -3.70 -8.33 5.47
CA LYS A 14 -3.54 -6.88 5.61
C LYS A 14 -4.52 -6.27 6.61
N THR A 15 -5.80 -6.59 6.48
CA THR A 15 -6.84 -6.05 7.35
C THR A 15 -6.62 -6.45 8.80
N THR A 16 -6.27 -7.72 9.03
CA THR A 16 -5.99 -8.21 10.37
C THR A 16 -4.79 -7.52 10.99
N LEU A 17 -3.72 -7.36 10.21
CA LEU A 17 -2.52 -6.67 10.69
C LEU A 17 -2.82 -5.20 10.98
N ALA A 18 -3.58 -4.53 10.12
CA ALA A 18 -3.90 -3.12 10.29
C ALA A 18 -4.60 -2.84 11.61
N LYS A 19 -5.43 -3.77 12.09
CA LYS A 19 -6.16 -3.62 13.35
C LYS A 19 -5.23 -3.56 14.58
N THR A 20 -3.99 -4.00 14.44
CA THR A 20 -3.01 -3.93 15.54
C THR A 20 -2.22 -2.62 15.52
N HIS A 21 -2.48 -1.74 14.58
CA HIS A 21 -1.77 -0.48 14.40
C HIS A 21 -2.72 0.71 14.65
N PRO A 22 -2.18 1.92 14.97
CA PRO A 22 -3.01 3.10 15.24
C PRO A 22 -3.80 3.57 14.02
N ASP A 23 -5.04 4.01 14.25
CA ASP A 23 -5.91 4.62 13.23
C ASP A 23 -5.95 3.85 11.91
N PRO A 24 -6.39 2.58 11.93
CA PRO A 24 -6.40 1.79 10.71
C PRO A 24 -7.44 2.32 9.70
N ARG A 25 -6.98 2.61 8.49
CA ARG A 25 -7.82 3.00 7.37
C ARG A 25 -7.68 1.95 6.29
N HIS A 26 -8.81 1.59 5.67
CA HIS A 26 -8.86 0.54 4.67
C HIS A 26 -9.05 1.17 3.30
N ALA A 27 -8.08 0.97 2.41
CA ALA A 27 -8.10 1.57 1.09
C ALA A 27 -9.38 1.26 0.32
N ASP A 28 -9.88 0.03 0.43
CA ASP A 28 -11.12 -0.37 -0.25
C ASP A 28 -12.30 0.51 0.14
N ASP A 29 -12.40 0.89 1.42
CA ASP A 29 -13.46 1.77 1.89
C ASP A 29 -13.30 3.18 1.35
N LEU A 30 -12.05 3.65 1.25
CA LEU A 30 -11.74 5.01 0.80
C LEU A 30 -11.99 5.20 -0.69
N ILE A 31 -11.84 4.15 -1.49
CA ILE A 31 -11.99 4.23 -2.95
C ILE A 31 -13.31 3.66 -3.46
N HIS A 32 -14.17 3.18 -2.57
CA HIS A 32 -15.46 2.61 -2.94
C HIS A 32 -16.29 3.62 -3.73
N GLY A 33 -16.79 3.21 -4.89
CA GLY A 33 -17.60 4.06 -5.74
C GLY A 33 -16.84 5.07 -6.59
N LYS A 34 -15.51 5.15 -6.48
CA LYS A 34 -14.72 6.08 -7.28
C LYS A 34 -14.31 5.45 -8.61
N ALA A 35 -14.17 6.29 -9.64
CA ALA A 35 -13.63 5.86 -10.92
C ALA A 35 -12.18 5.41 -10.77
N TRP A 36 -11.75 4.50 -11.64
CA TRP A 36 -10.41 3.92 -11.57
C TRP A 36 -9.29 4.96 -11.46
N SER A 37 -9.37 6.01 -12.30
CA SER A 37 -8.36 7.08 -12.30
C SER A 37 -8.36 7.90 -11.00
N GLU A 38 -9.53 8.04 -10.37
CA GLU A 38 -9.66 8.79 -9.13
C GLU A 38 -9.17 8.00 -7.91
N GLN A 39 -9.20 6.67 -7.99
CA GLN A 39 -8.80 5.81 -6.88
C GLN A 39 -7.33 6.04 -6.49
N SER A 40 -6.43 6.02 -7.48
CA SER A 40 -5.01 6.22 -7.23
C SER A 40 -4.71 7.63 -6.71
N ASP A 41 -5.38 8.64 -7.25
CA ASP A 41 -5.21 10.03 -6.80
C ASP A 41 -5.68 10.18 -5.36
N HIS A 42 -6.82 9.59 -5.02
CA HIS A 42 -7.35 9.67 -3.66
C HIS A 42 -6.41 8.99 -2.66
N LEU A 43 -5.91 7.80 -3.00
CA LEU A 43 -4.97 7.10 -2.13
C LEU A 43 -3.65 7.85 -2.00
N ALA A 44 -3.17 8.47 -3.08
CA ALA A 44 -1.98 9.31 -3.01
C ALA A 44 -2.18 10.46 -2.02
N SER A 45 -3.38 11.05 -1.97
CA SER A 45 -3.68 12.12 -1.03
C SER A 45 -3.70 11.66 0.43
N GLN A 46 -3.85 10.36 0.67
CA GLN A 46 -3.83 9.79 2.02
C GLN A 46 -2.42 9.51 2.53
N ILE A 47 -1.43 9.47 1.64
CA ILE A 47 -0.03 9.30 2.04
C ILE A 47 0.42 10.58 2.76
N GLY A 48 0.93 10.43 3.97
CA GLY A 48 1.34 11.58 4.77
C GLY A 48 0.30 12.07 5.78
N GLN A 49 -0.86 11.42 5.85
CA GLN A 49 -1.90 11.79 6.82
C GLN A 49 -1.65 11.18 8.21
N GLY A 50 -0.64 10.34 8.35
CA GLY A 50 -0.38 9.64 9.60
C GLY A 50 -1.25 8.39 9.74
N GLY A 51 -1.13 7.71 10.87
CA GLY A 51 -1.89 6.49 11.14
C GLY A 51 -1.48 5.33 10.27
N THR A 52 -2.43 4.45 9.97
CA THR A 52 -2.18 3.23 9.22
C THR A 52 -3.12 3.17 8.02
N LEU A 53 -2.58 2.83 6.86
CA LEU A 53 -3.36 2.63 5.63
C LEU A 53 -3.02 1.26 5.06
N GLU A 54 -4.04 0.42 4.80
CA GLU A 54 -3.84 -0.90 4.23
C GLU A 54 -4.69 -1.09 2.98
N GLY A 55 -4.26 -1.97 2.10
CA GLY A 55 -5.08 -2.39 0.98
C GLY A 55 -4.27 -2.77 -0.25
N ALA A 56 -4.94 -3.51 -1.13
CA ALA A 56 -4.34 -3.95 -2.39
C ALA A 56 -3.97 -2.77 -3.29
N ALA A 57 -4.75 -1.69 -3.25
CA ALA A 57 -4.54 -0.52 -4.09
C ALA A 57 -3.46 0.44 -3.56
N VAL A 58 -2.93 0.21 -2.35
CA VAL A 58 -1.96 1.14 -1.75
C VAL A 58 -0.70 1.27 -2.59
N VAL A 59 -0.22 0.20 -3.22
CA VAL A 59 0.98 0.28 -4.07
C VAL A 59 0.77 1.26 -5.24
N ARG A 60 -0.43 1.29 -5.81
CA ARG A 60 -0.72 2.24 -6.90
C ARG A 60 -0.81 3.66 -6.39
N GLY A 61 -1.37 3.84 -5.19
CA GLY A 61 -1.39 5.13 -4.53
C GLY A 61 0.03 5.64 -4.25
N LEU A 62 0.89 4.76 -3.77
CA LEU A 62 2.30 5.08 -3.54
C LEU A 62 3.01 5.46 -4.84
N ARG A 63 2.81 4.68 -5.91
CA ARG A 63 3.41 5.00 -7.21
C ARG A 63 2.98 6.39 -7.68
N LYS A 64 1.70 6.71 -7.53
CA LYS A 64 1.16 8.02 -7.90
C LYS A 64 1.78 9.13 -7.04
N TRP A 65 1.86 8.90 -5.73
CA TRP A 65 2.47 9.87 -4.81
C TRP A 65 3.92 10.17 -5.19
N LEU A 66 4.69 9.12 -5.52
CA LEU A 66 6.09 9.30 -5.93
C LEU A 66 6.19 10.16 -7.20
N ALA A 67 5.29 9.94 -8.16
CA ALA A 67 5.26 10.73 -9.38
C ALA A 67 4.88 12.19 -9.13
N GLN A 68 3.95 12.42 -8.20
CA GLN A 68 3.48 13.77 -7.86
C GLN A 68 4.43 14.53 -6.94
N ASN A 69 5.34 13.83 -6.27
CA ASN A 69 6.23 14.41 -5.28
C ASN A 69 7.68 14.00 -5.57
N PRO A 70 8.28 14.53 -6.65
CA PRO A 70 9.64 14.11 -7.07
C PRO A 70 10.73 14.28 -6.01
N THR A 71 10.55 15.23 -5.09
CA THR A 71 11.48 15.49 -4.00
C THR A 71 10.91 15.15 -2.62
N GLY A 72 9.73 14.54 -2.58
CA GLY A 72 9.07 14.19 -1.32
C GLY A 72 9.86 13.16 -0.52
N ARG A 73 9.84 13.30 0.81
CA ARG A 73 10.56 12.40 1.73
C ARG A 73 9.58 11.55 2.50
N LEU A 74 10.03 10.37 2.90
CA LEU A 74 9.21 9.40 3.63
C LEU A 74 9.85 8.95 4.94
N GLU A 75 10.71 9.78 5.54
CA GLU A 75 11.23 9.52 6.89
C GLU A 75 10.06 9.39 7.86
N GLY A 76 10.12 8.40 8.74
CA GLY A 76 9.02 8.10 9.67
C GLY A 76 7.93 7.22 9.07
N THR A 77 8.05 6.84 7.80
CA THR A 77 7.10 5.92 7.17
C THR A 77 7.64 4.50 7.22
N GLU A 78 6.83 3.58 7.75
CA GLU A 78 7.09 2.15 7.68
C GLU A 78 6.16 1.55 6.63
N VAL A 79 6.73 0.80 5.68
CA VAL A 79 5.94 0.06 4.69
C VAL A 79 6.08 -1.43 4.99
N ILE A 80 4.98 -2.08 5.26
CA ILE A 80 4.95 -3.52 5.53
C ILE A 80 4.41 -4.22 4.28
N HIS A 81 5.23 -5.07 3.69
CA HIS A 81 4.88 -5.80 2.48
C HIS A 81 4.54 -7.24 2.83
N LEU A 82 3.29 -7.63 2.55
CA LEU A 82 2.80 -8.99 2.77
C LEU A 82 2.63 -9.66 1.42
N SER A 83 3.46 -10.66 1.13
CA SER A 83 3.48 -11.30 -0.19
C SER A 83 2.86 -12.70 -0.21
N GLN A 84 2.62 -13.30 0.96
CA GLN A 84 2.16 -14.68 1.05
C GLN A 84 0.69 -14.75 1.44
N PRO A 85 -0.19 -15.27 0.57
CA PRO A 85 -1.59 -15.47 0.94
C PRO A 85 -1.73 -16.64 1.92
N TYR A 86 -2.69 -16.50 2.84
CA TYR A 86 -3.04 -17.56 3.80
C TYR A 86 -4.16 -18.45 3.31
N ILE A 87 -4.80 -18.07 2.21
CA ILE A 87 -5.94 -18.79 1.65
C ILE A 87 -5.68 -19.05 0.17
N PRO A 88 -6.32 -20.08 -0.43
CA PRO A 88 -6.24 -20.27 -1.87
C PRO A 88 -6.86 -19.08 -2.61
N LEU A 89 -6.22 -18.67 -3.69
CA LEU A 89 -6.68 -17.55 -4.50
C LEU A 89 -7.38 -18.03 -5.77
N SER A 90 -8.43 -17.32 -6.19
CA SER A 90 -9.02 -17.51 -7.51
C SER A 90 -8.04 -17.03 -8.59
N ALA A 91 -8.30 -17.40 -9.85
CA ALA A 91 -7.47 -16.95 -10.97
C ALA A 91 -7.41 -15.42 -11.05
N GLY A 92 -8.54 -14.74 -10.82
CA GLY A 92 -8.58 -13.28 -10.81
C GLY A 92 -7.75 -12.67 -9.69
N GLN A 93 -7.83 -13.28 -8.50
CA GLN A 93 -7.02 -12.83 -7.35
C GLN A 93 -5.54 -13.05 -7.56
N GLU A 94 -5.16 -14.16 -8.22
CA GLU A 94 -3.76 -14.41 -8.56
C GLU A 94 -3.22 -13.35 -9.54
N ARG A 95 -4.02 -12.97 -10.54
CA ARG A 95 -3.63 -11.90 -11.47
C ARG A 95 -3.47 -10.57 -10.74
N MET A 96 -4.39 -10.26 -9.82
CA MET A 96 -4.29 -9.05 -9.00
C MET A 96 -3.01 -9.08 -8.17
N ALA A 97 -2.71 -10.21 -7.52
CA ALA A 97 -1.51 -10.35 -6.71
C ALA A 97 -0.24 -10.12 -7.53
N LYS A 98 -0.19 -10.68 -8.75
CA LYS A 98 0.96 -10.47 -9.64
C LYS A 98 1.12 -9.01 -10.04
N GLY A 99 0.02 -8.33 -10.33
CA GLY A 99 0.04 -6.91 -10.66
C GLY A 99 0.55 -6.06 -9.51
N ILE A 100 0.12 -6.36 -8.30
CA ILE A 100 0.58 -5.67 -7.10
C ILE A 100 2.08 -5.89 -6.89
N GLU A 101 2.57 -7.11 -7.05
CA GLU A 101 3.99 -7.41 -6.89
C GLU A 101 4.83 -6.73 -7.96
N THR A 102 4.33 -6.62 -9.18
CA THR A 102 5.02 -5.90 -10.25
C THR A 102 5.21 -4.43 -9.88
N VAL A 103 4.15 -3.78 -9.41
CA VAL A 103 4.24 -2.38 -8.97
C VAL A 103 5.15 -2.25 -7.75
N TRP A 104 5.04 -3.18 -6.80
CA TRP A 104 5.88 -3.18 -5.60
C TRP A 104 7.37 -3.23 -5.97
N LYS A 105 7.76 -4.11 -6.86
CA LYS A 105 9.16 -4.21 -7.30
C LYS A 105 9.66 -2.94 -7.97
N GLU A 106 8.76 -2.26 -8.67
CA GLU A 106 9.08 -0.99 -9.31
C GLU A 106 9.35 0.10 -8.27
N ILE A 107 8.52 0.21 -7.23
CA ILE A 107 8.56 1.34 -6.30
C ILE A 107 9.43 1.12 -5.06
N ALA A 108 9.68 -0.12 -4.66
CA ALA A 108 10.38 -0.41 -3.41
C ALA A 108 11.76 0.27 -3.31
N PRO A 109 12.63 0.23 -4.35
CA PRO A 109 13.91 0.93 -4.27
C PRO A 109 13.75 2.44 -4.08
N GLU A 110 12.75 3.04 -4.75
CA GLU A 110 12.49 4.47 -4.62
C GLU A 110 11.98 4.83 -3.23
N LEU A 111 11.12 3.99 -2.66
CA LEU A 111 10.64 4.21 -1.28
C LEU A 111 11.81 4.24 -0.30
N ARG A 112 12.75 3.31 -0.44
CA ARG A 112 13.95 3.28 0.40
C ARG A 112 14.78 4.54 0.23
N ARG A 113 14.95 4.98 -1.01
CA ARG A 113 15.71 6.20 -1.30
C ARG A 113 15.07 7.45 -0.69
N ARG A 114 13.74 7.47 -0.58
CA ARG A 114 12.99 8.56 0.04
C ARG A 114 13.02 8.50 1.57
N GLY A 115 13.62 7.47 2.16
CA GLY A 115 13.77 7.35 3.61
C GLY A 115 12.76 6.43 4.29
N ALA A 116 11.89 5.74 3.55
CA ALA A 116 10.95 4.79 4.15
C ALA A 116 11.69 3.56 4.66
N THR A 117 11.18 3.00 5.75
CA THR A 117 11.63 1.71 6.27
C THR A 117 10.70 0.63 5.69
N ILE A 118 11.29 -0.40 5.08
CA ILE A 118 10.51 -1.49 4.51
C ILE A 118 10.68 -2.73 5.36
N ARG A 119 9.56 -3.33 5.76
CA ARG A 119 9.54 -4.60 6.46
C ARG A 119 8.83 -5.61 5.59
N GLU A 120 9.48 -6.77 5.36
CA GLU A 120 8.86 -7.88 4.67
C GLU A 120 8.15 -8.74 5.70
N GLY A 121 6.84 -8.86 5.56
CA GLY A 121 6.02 -9.74 6.38
C GLY A 121 5.70 -11.01 5.62
N SER A 122 5.31 -12.03 6.33
CA SER A 122 4.89 -13.29 5.72
C SER A 122 3.40 -13.50 5.87
#